data_256494108638ffee29f91f5ad71f1037
#
_entry.id   256494108638ffee29f91f5ad71f1037
#
_cell.length_a   1.000
_cell.length_b   1.000
_cell.length_c   1.000
_cell.angle_alpha   90.00
_cell.angle_beta   90.00
_cell.angle_gamma   90.00
#
_symmetry.space_group_name_H-M   'P 1'
#
loop_
_entity.id
_entity.type
_entity.pdbx_description
1 polymer ?
#
loop_
_entity_poly.entity_id
_entity_poly.type
_entity_poly.pdbx_seq_one_letter_code
_entity_poly.pdbx_strand_id
1 'polypeptide(L)'
;NEMMDTRYLLETVGAFMAMYVANQRLLERLEFVSGNDALTGVQNRNAMDIYFNRHAGESQLGVLFIDVNGLKYVNDTQGHAEGDRLLQNLAEFLCRYFSRDNIYRSGGDEFVIVTPGTTEEEMRGKTREIKDAMQKESFSFSIGYAVSDHRGIQQAAIRADQRMYQDKREYYQNHSRYR
;
A
#
# COMPACT_ATOMS: atom_id res chain seq x y z
N ASN A 1 2.17 -11.34 -53.01
CA ASN A 1 2.32 -12.21 -51.84
C ASN A 1 2.83 -11.43 -50.64
N GLU A 2 3.91 -10.64 -50.70
CA GLU A 2 4.42 -9.87 -49.56
C GLU A 2 3.43 -8.89 -48.92
N MET A 3 2.64 -8.18 -49.72
CA MET A 3 1.61 -7.24 -49.23
C MET A 3 0.44 -7.94 -48.51
N MET A 4 0.13 -9.16 -48.91
CA MET A 4 -0.93 -9.97 -48.28
C MET A 4 -0.44 -10.56 -46.95
N ASP A 5 0.82 -10.96 -46.87
CA ASP A 5 1.45 -11.45 -45.64
C ASP A 5 1.60 -10.35 -44.55
N THR A 6 1.94 -9.15 -44.99
CA THR A 6 2.07 -7.98 -44.07
C THR A 6 0.72 -7.57 -43.48
N ARG A 7 -0.35 -7.58 -44.29
CA ARG A 7 -1.71 -7.27 -43.83
C ARG A 7 -2.22 -8.29 -42.83
N TYR A 8 -2.01 -9.59 -43.12
CA TYR A 8 -2.38 -10.67 -42.21
C TYR A 8 -1.62 -10.59 -40.89
N LEU A 9 -0.33 -10.27 -40.93
CA LEU A 9 0.48 -10.07 -39.75
C LEU A 9 -0.03 -8.90 -38.87
N LEU A 10 -0.38 -7.76 -39.51
CA LEU A 10 -0.92 -6.59 -38.80
C LEU A 10 -2.29 -6.89 -38.18
N GLU A 11 -3.17 -7.61 -38.88
CA GLU A 11 -4.47 -8.03 -38.34
C GLU A 11 -4.30 -8.99 -37.15
N THR A 12 -3.38 -9.93 -37.25
CA THR A 12 -3.07 -10.89 -36.16
C THR A 12 -2.49 -10.20 -34.92
N VAL A 13 -1.53 -9.30 -35.11
CA VAL A 13 -0.95 -8.49 -34.02
C VAL A 13 -2.00 -7.58 -33.39
N GLY A 14 -2.85 -6.95 -34.23
CA GLY A 14 -3.95 -6.12 -33.74
C GLY A 14 -4.96 -6.90 -32.90
N ALA A 15 -5.33 -8.10 -33.32
CA ALA A 15 -6.22 -8.99 -32.57
C ALA A 15 -5.60 -9.44 -31.25
N PHE A 16 -4.30 -9.77 -31.26
CA PHE A 16 -3.57 -10.15 -30.05
C PHE A 16 -3.47 -9.00 -29.03
N MET A 17 -3.17 -7.80 -29.49
CA MET A 17 -3.16 -6.58 -28.67
C MET A 17 -4.53 -6.26 -28.08
N ALA A 18 -5.59 -6.39 -28.88
CA ALA A 18 -6.96 -6.17 -28.43
C ALA A 18 -7.36 -7.18 -27.33
N MET A 19 -7.01 -8.45 -27.51
CA MET A 19 -7.24 -9.50 -26.51
C MET A 19 -6.43 -9.26 -25.24
N TYR A 20 -5.17 -8.84 -25.34
CA TYR A 20 -4.32 -8.49 -24.20
C TYR A 20 -4.92 -7.35 -23.38
N VAL A 21 -5.34 -6.26 -24.06
CA VAL A 21 -6.00 -5.11 -23.40
C VAL A 21 -7.31 -5.52 -22.73
N ALA A 22 -8.11 -6.36 -23.38
CA ALA A 22 -9.36 -6.88 -22.81
C ALA A 22 -9.12 -7.72 -21.55
N ASN A 23 -8.10 -8.59 -21.55
CA ASN A 23 -7.71 -9.38 -20.39
C ASN A 23 -7.20 -8.51 -19.24
N GLN A 24 -6.38 -7.49 -19.51
CA GLN A 24 -5.93 -6.54 -18.48
C GLN A 24 -7.12 -5.83 -17.82
N ARG A 25 -8.07 -5.33 -18.60
CA ARG A 25 -9.30 -4.70 -18.06
C ARG A 25 -10.16 -5.65 -17.24
N LEU A 26 -10.20 -6.94 -17.61
CA LEU A 26 -10.93 -7.94 -16.84
C LEU A 26 -10.25 -8.22 -15.49
N LEU A 27 -8.92 -8.32 -15.47
CA LEU A 27 -8.13 -8.48 -14.24
C LEU A 27 -8.32 -7.27 -13.31
N GLU A 28 -8.19 -6.04 -13.81
CA GLU A 28 -8.44 -4.81 -13.04
C GLU A 28 -9.87 -4.79 -12.47
N ARG A 29 -10.84 -5.27 -13.22
CA ARG A 29 -12.23 -5.35 -12.76
C ARG A 29 -12.45 -6.42 -11.71
N LEU A 30 -11.76 -7.56 -11.80
CA LEU A 30 -11.78 -8.62 -10.78
C LEU A 30 -11.09 -8.15 -9.48
N GLU A 31 -9.95 -7.47 -9.56
CA GLU A 31 -9.28 -6.85 -8.42
C GLU A 31 -10.16 -5.78 -7.75
N PHE A 32 -10.81 -4.94 -8.57
CA PHE A 32 -11.77 -3.97 -8.07
C PHE A 32 -12.93 -4.61 -7.28
N VAL A 33 -13.44 -5.76 -7.75
CA VAL A 33 -14.54 -6.48 -7.09
C VAL A 33 -14.07 -7.28 -5.88
N SER A 34 -12.82 -7.80 -5.88
CA SER A 34 -12.33 -8.65 -4.79
C SER A 34 -12.05 -7.90 -3.48
N GLY A 35 -11.77 -6.58 -3.54
CA GLY A 35 -11.43 -5.78 -2.36
C GLY A 35 -10.05 -6.05 -1.77
N ASN A 36 -9.33 -7.09 -2.21
CA ASN A 36 -8.02 -7.49 -1.70
C ASN A 36 -6.89 -7.19 -2.70
N ASP A 37 -5.70 -6.91 -2.16
CA ASP A 37 -4.45 -6.83 -2.92
C ASP A 37 -3.94 -8.25 -3.22
N ALA A 38 -3.71 -8.56 -4.49
CA ALA A 38 -3.34 -9.91 -4.93
C ALA A 38 -1.97 -10.37 -4.43
N LEU A 39 -1.03 -9.44 -4.19
CA LEU A 39 0.32 -9.76 -3.73
C LEU A 39 0.37 -10.05 -2.24
N THR A 40 -0.27 -9.21 -1.43
CA THR A 40 -0.14 -9.21 0.04
C THR A 40 -1.34 -9.81 0.75
N GLY A 41 -2.48 -9.95 0.07
CA GLY A 41 -3.71 -10.49 0.62
C GLY A 41 -4.42 -9.59 1.65
N VAL A 42 -3.92 -8.37 1.92
CA VAL A 42 -4.64 -7.35 2.69
C VAL A 42 -5.65 -6.63 1.78
N GLN A 43 -6.41 -5.69 2.31
CA GLN A 43 -7.37 -4.92 1.50
C GLN A 43 -6.62 -4.06 0.47
N ASN A 44 -7.24 -3.83 -0.69
CA ASN A 44 -6.69 -2.97 -1.73
C ASN A 44 -7.14 -1.50 -1.56
N ARG A 45 -6.60 -0.61 -2.41
CA ARG A 45 -6.94 0.81 -2.43
C ARG A 45 -8.44 1.06 -2.62
N ASN A 46 -9.10 0.28 -3.47
CA ASN A 46 -10.53 0.45 -3.71
C ASN A 46 -11.35 0.20 -2.44
N ALA A 47 -11.03 -0.86 -1.69
CA ALA A 47 -11.66 -1.15 -0.40
C ALA A 47 -11.41 -0.01 0.62
N MET A 48 -10.20 0.59 0.63
CA MET A 48 -9.88 1.75 1.44
C MET A 48 -10.76 2.97 1.08
N ASP A 49 -10.87 3.28 -0.21
CA ASP A 49 -11.67 4.42 -0.69
C ASP A 49 -13.15 4.26 -0.33
N ILE A 50 -13.68 3.04 -0.46
CA ILE A 50 -15.06 2.71 -0.04
C ILE A 50 -15.22 2.89 1.48
N TYR A 51 -14.26 2.41 2.28
CA TYR A 51 -14.28 2.56 3.72
C TYR A 51 -14.26 4.06 4.13
N PHE A 52 -13.34 4.83 3.56
CA PHE A 52 -13.20 6.27 3.85
C PHE A 52 -14.46 7.06 3.49
N ASN A 53 -15.09 6.76 2.36
CA ASN A 53 -16.33 7.41 1.95
C ASN A 53 -17.50 7.06 2.89
N ARG A 54 -17.58 5.81 3.34
CA ARG A 54 -18.64 5.34 4.26
C ARG A 54 -18.52 5.97 5.64
N HIS A 55 -17.29 6.19 6.11
CA HIS A 55 -16.98 6.68 7.46
C HIS A 55 -16.48 8.15 7.48
N ALA A 56 -16.81 8.93 6.44
CA ALA A 56 -16.26 10.28 6.23
C ALA A 56 -16.47 11.25 7.40
N GLY A 57 -17.61 11.15 8.09
CA GLY A 57 -17.99 12.04 9.22
C GLY A 57 -17.70 11.45 10.59
N GLU A 58 -17.12 10.27 10.68
CA GLU A 58 -16.88 9.61 11.97
C GLU A 58 -15.63 10.17 12.66
N SER A 59 -15.73 10.31 13.99
CA SER A 59 -14.62 10.63 14.88
C SER A 59 -14.05 9.35 15.53
N GLN A 60 -12.87 9.48 16.15
CA GLN A 60 -12.18 8.37 16.84
C GLN A 60 -11.80 7.20 15.90
N LEU A 61 -11.53 7.49 14.64
CA LEU A 61 -10.88 6.56 13.72
C LEU A 61 -9.38 6.86 13.72
N GLY A 62 -8.57 5.95 14.22
CA GLY A 62 -7.13 6.00 14.10
C GLY A 62 -6.73 5.64 12.67
N VAL A 63 -5.85 6.44 12.07
CA VAL A 63 -5.28 6.18 10.73
C VAL A 63 -3.77 6.15 10.85
N LEU A 64 -3.13 5.07 10.36
CA LEU A 64 -1.69 5.01 10.17
C LEU A 64 -1.37 4.96 8.68
N PHE A 65 -0.37 5.72 8.29
CA PHE A 65 0.31 5.57 7.00
C PHE A 65 1.67 4.94 7.22
N ILE A 66 2.00 3.97 6.39
CA ILE A 66 3.25 3.22 6.43
C ILE A 66 3.80 3.16 5.02
N ASP A 67 5.10 3.40 4.87
CA ASP A 67 5.83 3.34 3.61
C ASP A 67 7.11 2.52 3.80
N VAL A 68 7.32 1.53 2.92
CA VAL A 68 8.49 0.64 2.98
C VAL A 68 9.76 1.40 2.61
N ASN A 69 10.74 1.39 3.48
CA ASN A 69 12.02 2.03 3.18
C ASN A 69 12.89 1.15 2.27
N GLY A 70 13.44 1.75 1.22
CA GLY A 70 14.43 1.09 0.38
C GLY A 70 13.89 0.05 -0.60
N LEU A 71 12.57 -0.05 -0.84
CA LEU A 71 11.99 -1.01 -1.80
C LEU A 71 12.64 -0.90 -3.19
N LYS A 72 12.85 0.32 -3.68
CA LYS A 72 13.52 0.55 -4.96
C LYS A 72 14.93 -0.05 -4.98
N TYR A 73 15.70 0.17 -3.93
CA TYR A 73 17.06 -0.40 -3.82
C TYR A 73 17.03 -1.93 -3.84
N VAL A 74 16.09 -2.56 -3.14
CA VAL A 74 15.91 -4.02 -3.17
C VAL A 74 15.56 -4.50 -4.58
N ASN A 75 14.61 -3.85 -5.24
CA ASN A 75 14.23 -4.18 -6.62
C ASN A 75 15.42 -4.06 -7.60
N ASP A 76 16.19 -2.99 -7.50
CA ASP A 76 17.30 -2.70 -8.40
C ASP A 76 18.51 -3.65 -8.16
N THR A 77 18.72 -4.12 -6.92
CA THR A 77 19.89 -4.93 -6.54
C THR A 77 19.61 -6.44 -6.47
N GLN A 78 18.37 -6.81 -6.09
CA GLN A 78 18.00 -8.21 -5.82
C GLN A 78 16.84 -8.71 -6.69
N GLY A 79 16.25 -7.80 -7.50
CA GLY A 79 15.13 -8.10 -8.40
C GLY A 79 13.76 -7.94 -7.77
N HIS A 80 12.73 -7.82 -8.64
CA HIS A 80 11.34 -7.58 -8.23
C HIS A 80 10.76 -8.69 -7.34
N ALA A 81 11.17 -9.93 -7.52
CA ALA A 81 10.71 -11.03 -6.68
C ALA A 81 11.08 -10.85 -5.19
N GLU A 82 12.24 -10.24 -4.91
CA GLU A 82 12.67 -9.96 -3.56
C GLU A 82 11.94 -8.74 -2.98
N GLY A 83 11.66 -7.73 -3.82
CA GLY A 83 10.78 -6.62 -3.44
C GLY A 83 9.36 -7.08 -3.11
N ASP A 84 8.82 -8.01 -3.87
CA ASP A 84 7.51 -8.61 -3.61
C ASP A 84 7.49 -9.36 -2.26
N ARG A 85 8.54 -10.13 -1.95
CA ARG A 85 8.69 -10.81 -0.65
C ARG A 85 8.76 -9.82 0.50
N LEU A 86 9.48 -8.71 0.32
CA LEU A 86 9.56 -7.65 1.33
C LEU A 86 8.19 -7.06 1.64
N LEU A 87 7.37 -6.79 0.62
CA LEU A 87 5.99 -6.31 0.78
C LEU A 87 5.09 -7.34 1.46
N GLN A 88 5.21 -8.63 1.12
CA GLN A 88 4.48 -9.71 1.76
C GLN A 88 4.87 -9.85 3.25
N ASN A 89 6.17 -9.81 3.55
CA ASN A 89 6.69 -9.88 4.92
C ASN A 89 6.19 -8.70 5.77
N LEU A 90 6.14 -7.49 5.20
CA LEU A 90 5.57 -6.34 5.91
C LEU A 90 4.07 -6.53 6.17
N ALA A 91 3.30 -6.99 5.18
CA ALA A 91 1.87 -7.26 5.37
C ALA A 91 1.62 -8.29 6.47
N GLU A 92 2.39 -9.39 6.49
CA GLU A 92 2.32 -10.40 7.55
C GLU A 92 2.73 -9.85 8.92
N PHE A 93 3.78 -9.01 8.96
CA PHE A 93 4.17 -8.32 10.18
C PHE A 93 3.04 -7.46 10.72
N LEU A 94 2.39 -6.64 9.88
CA LEU A 94 1.29 -5.78 10.28
C LEU A 94 0.07 -6.59 10.77
N CYS A 95 -0.21 -7.74 10.18
CA CYS A 95 -1.27 -8.65 10.61
C CYS A 95 -1.08 -9.24 12.01
N ARG A 96 0.13 -9.17 12.59
CA ARG A 96 0.37 -9.54 14.00
C ARG A 96 -0.18 -8.51 14.99
N TYR A 97 -0.38 -7.27 14.54
CA TYR A 97 -0.79 -6.12 15.37
C TYR A 97 -2.17 -5.60 15.06
N PHE A 98 -2.67 -5.83 13.83
CA PHE A 98 -3.95 -5.34 13.34
C PHE A 98 -4.74 -6.43 12.63
N SER A 99 -6.07 -6.31 12.63
CA SER A 99 -6.90 -7.17 11.79
C SER A 99 -6.57 -6.95 10.32
N ARG A 100 -6.48 -8.02 9.55
CA ARG A 100 -6.24 -7.99 8.10
C ARG A 100 -7.23 -7.09 7.35
N ASP A 101 -8.49 -7.08 7.78
CA ASP A 101 -9.56 -6.27 7.19
C ASP A 101 -9.39 -4.77 7.42
N ASN A 102 -8.51 -4.37 8.33
CA ASN A 102 -8.20 -2.99 8.65
C ASN A 102 -6.90 -2.49 8.00
N ILE A 103 -6.20 -3.36 7.27
CA ILE A 103 -4.94 -3.06 6.58
C ILE A 103 -5.23 -2.95 5.10
N TYR A 104 -4.83 -1.83 4.50
CA TYR A 104 -5.02 -1.52 3.09
C TYR A 104 -3.66 -1.27 2.44
N ARG A 105 -3.41 -1.86 1.28
CA ARG A 105 -2.29 -1.46 0.42
C ARG A 105 -2.78 -0.42 -0.56
N SER A 106 -2.39 0.85 -0.33
CA SER A 106 -2.86 2.01 -1.10
C SER A 106 -2.03 2.32 -2.34
N GLY A 107 -0.79 1.84 -2.38
CA GLY A 107 0.16 2.06 -3.46
C GLY A 107 1.20 0.95 -3.54
N GLY A 108 2.25 1.15 -4.33
CA GLY A 108 3.33 0.18 -4.53
C GLY A 108 4.00 -0.27 -3.23
N ASP A 109 4.44 0.70 -2.42
CA ASP A 109 5.16 0.53 -1.14
C ASP A 109 4.39 1.09 0.06
N GLU A 110 3.15 1.55 -0.14
CA GLU A 110 2.35 2.23 0.86
C GLU A 110 1.24 1.34 1.43
N PHE A 111 1.14 1.33 2.76
CA PHE A 111 0.07 0.70 3.51
C PHE A 111 -0.64 1.72 4.39
N VAL A 112 -1.96 1.56 4.48
CA VAL A 112 -2.82 2.35 5.37
C VAL A 112 -3.52 1.40 6.33
N ILE A 113 -3.61 1.78 7.60
CA ILE A 113 -4.32 1.00 8.60
C ILE A 113 -5.36 1.89 9.25
N VAL A 114 -6.57 1.38 9.43
CA VAL A 114 -7.64 2.08 10.12
C VAL A 114 -8.04 1.31 11.38
N THR A 115 -8.10 2.02 12.51
CA THR A 115 -8.46 1.43 13.81
C THR A 115 -9.67 2.18 14.38
N PRO A 116 -10.87 1.62 14.33
CA PRO A 116 -12.07 2.24 14.92
C PRO A 116 -11.98 2.34 16.46
N GLY A 117 -12.59 3.40 17.01
CA GLY A 117 -12.72 3.59 18.45
C GLY A 117 -11.39 3.85 19.17
N THR A 118 -10.40 4.41 18.49
CA THR A 118 -9.03 4.56 19.02
C THR A 118 -8.74 6.01 19.40
N THR A 119 -8.10 6.20 20.54
CA THR A 119 -7.61 7.49 21.02
C THR A 119 -6.20 7.83 20.48
N GLU A 120 -5.82 9.11 20.55
CA GLU A 120 -4.46 9.56 20.15
C GLU A 120 -3.36 8.88 21.00
N GLU A 121 -3.63 8.61 22.29
CA GLU A 121 -2.69 7.96 23.18
C GLU A 121 -2.49 6.49 22.83
N GLU A 122 -3.56 5.76 22.55
CA GLU A 122 -3.50 4.36 22.08
C GLU A 122 -2.76 4.25 20.75
N MET A 123 -3.03 5.16 19.81
CA MET A 123 -2.32 5.19 18.52
C MET A 123 -0.82 5.46 18.69
N ARG A 124 -0.45 6.37 19.58
CA ARG A 124 0.95 6.65 19.92
C ARG A 124 1.63 5.42 20.53
N GLY A 125 0.97 4.75 21.47
CA GLY A 125 1.46 3.52 22.08
C GLY A 125 1.67 2.41 21.05
N LYS A 126 0.68 2.19 20.18
CA LYS A 126 0.71 1.19 19.12
C LYS A 126 1.81 1.46 18.09
N THR A 127 1.95 2.72 17.69
CA THR A 127 3.02 3.13 16.75
C THR A 127 4.41 2.86 17.34
N ARG A 128 4.62 3.13 18.63
CA ARG A 128 5.87 2.83 19.31
C ARG A 128 6.13 1.32 19.36
N GLU A 129 5.15 0.53 19.78
CA GLU A 129 5.22 -0.93 19.82
C GLU A 129 5.68 -1.52 18.48
N ILE A 130 5.08 -1.06 17.38
CA ILE A 130 5.40 -1.54 16.04
C ILE A 130 6.81 -1.12 15.62
N LYS A 131 7.22 0.13 15.89
CA LYS A 131 8.58 0.60 15.60
C LYS A 131 9.65 -0.17 16.37
N ASP A 132 9.40 -0.48 17.62
CA ASP A 132 10.32 -1.28 18.44
C ASP A 132 10.42 -2.72 17.93
N ALA A 133 9.30 -3.30 17.54
CA ALA A 133 9.25 -4.65 16.97
C ALA A 133 9.95 -4.73 15.60
N MET A 134 9.81 -3.70 14.76
CA MET A 134 10.45 -3.61 13.44
C MET A 134 11.98 -3.71 13.53
N GLN A 135 12.61 -3.28 14.62
CA GLN A 135 14.06 -3.35 14.79
C GLN A 135 14.61 -4.79 14.77
N LYS A 136 13.75 -5.79 14.93
CA LYS A 136 14.11 -7.22 14.88
C LYS A 136 13.86 -7.85 13.50
N GLU A 137 13.31 -7.10 12.57
CA GLU A 137 12.98 -7.55 11.22
C GLU A 137 14.12 -7.20 10.23
N SER A 138 14.13 -7.86 9.09
CA SER A 138 15.09 -7.62 8.00
C SER A 138 14.69 -6.45 7.09
N PHE A 139 13.58 -5.78 7.37
CA PHE A 139 13.07 -4.63 6.64
C PHE A 139 12.81 -3.45 7.57
N SER A 140 12.62 -2.28 6.99
CA SER A 140 12.21 -1.08 7.72
C SER A 140 11.12 -0.33 6.96
N PHE A 141 10.36 0.46 7.71
CA PHE A 141 9.33 1.33 7.16
C PHE A 141 9.29 2.65 7.91
N SER A 142 8.76 3.66 7.26
CA SER A 142 8.41 4.95 7.86
C SER A 142 6.92 4.95 8.18
N ILE A 143 6.54 5.58 9.30
CA ILE A 143 5.19 5.54 9.83
C ILE A 143 4.74 6.90 10.37
N GLY A 144 3.50 7.26 10.07
CA GLY A 144 2.80 8.38 10.69
C GLY A 144 1.38 7.98 11.06
N TYR A 145 0.82 8.61 12.09
CA TYR A 145 -0.53 8.36 12.54
C TYR A 145 -1.28 9.64 12.87
N ALA A 146 -2.61 9.59 12.80
CA ALA A 146 -3.51 10.59 13.36
C ALA A 146 -4.85 9.95 13.73
N VAL A 147 -5.61 10.61 14.59
CA VAL A 147 -6.98 10.21 14.92
C VAL A 147 -7.95 11.20 14.32
N SER A 148 -9.06 10.71 13.76
CA SER A 148 -10.10 11.57 13.21
C SER A 148 -10.83 12.33 14.31
N ASP A 149 -11.09 13.59 14.02
CA ASP A 149 -11.89 14.51 14.81
C ASP A 149 -13.15 14.93 14.01
N HIS A 150 -13.77 16.03 14.38
CA HIS A 150 -14.93 16.60 13.66
C HIS A 150 -14.67 16.91 12.17
N ARG A 151 -13.42 16.92 11.72
CA ARG A 151 -13.01 17.11 10.31
C ARG A 151 -12.99 15.80 9.51
N GLY A 152 -13.23 14.67 10.18
CA GLY A 152 -13.36 13.37 9.56
C GLY A 152 -12.06 12.64 9.23
N ILE A 153 -12.22 11.41 8.70
CA ILE A 153 -11.12 10.48 8.43
C ILE A 153 -10.16 10.99 7.34
N GLN A 154 -10.65 11.71 6.32
CA GLN A 154 -9.81 12.24 5.23
C GLN A 154 -8.76 13.21 5.77
N GLN A 155 -9.13 14.08 6.71
CA GLN A 155 -8.19 15.01 7.32
C GLN A 155 -7.21 14.29 8.27
N ALA A 156 -7.67 13.25 8.95
CA ALA A 156 -6.77 12.39 9.73
C ALA A 156 -5.75 11.68 8.82
N ALA A 157 -6.19 11.15 7.67
CA ALA A 157 -5.32 10.53 6.69
C ALA A 157 -4.24 11.49 6.18
N ILE A 158 -4.58 12.72 5.82
CA ILE A 158 -3.62 13.75 5.40
C ILE A 158 -2.59 14.02 6.51
N ARG A 159 -3.03 14.14 7.77
CA ARG A 159 -2.09 14.36 8.89
C ARG A 159 -1.17 13.16 9.14
N ALA A 160 -1.70 11.95 9.02
CA ALA A 160 -0.93 10.72 9.18
C ALA A 160 0.13 10.58 8.08
N ASP A 161 -0.23 10.84 6.83
CA ASP A 161 0.69 10.86 5.68
C ASP A 161 1.81 11.88 5.85
N GLN A 162 1.49 13.13 6.25
CA GLN A 162 2.49 14.16 6.52
C GLN A 162 3.50 13.74 7.61
N ARG A 163 3.04 13.08 8.68
CA ARG A 163 3.90 12.56 9.76
C ARG A 163 4.77 11.39 9.26
N MET A 164 4.21 10.50 8.44
CA MET A 164 4.97 9.41 7.80
C MET A 164 6.07 9.98 6.91
N TYR A 165 5.76 10.99 6.11
CA TYR A 165 6.76 11.63 5.24
C TYR A 165 7.89 12.30 6.05
N GLN A 166 7.60 12.89 7.21
CA GLN A 166 8.63 13.42 8.11
C GLN A 166 9.54 12.29 8.64
N ASP A 167 8.95 11.20 9.10
CA ASP A 167 9.67 10.01 9.57
C ASP A 167 10.56 9.42 8.44
N LYS A 168 10.05 9.39 7.20
CA LYS A 168 10.79 8.95 6.00
C LYS A 168 12.00 9.85 5.72
N ARG A 169 11.84 11.16 5.85
CA ARG A 169 12.95 12.11 5.68
C ARG A 169 14.05 11.89 6.71
N GLU A 170 13.69 11.71 7.98
CA GLU A 170 14.64 11.43 9.06
C GLU A 170 15.36 10.11 8.85
N TYR A 171 14.65 9.07 8.40
CA TYR A 171 15.26 7.79 8.03
C TYR A 171 16.34 7.96 6.97
N TYR A 172 16.06 8.63 5.85
CA TYR A 172 17.03 8.80 4.75
C TYR A 172 18.16 9.79 5.06
N GLN A 173 18.00 10.70 6.02
CA GLN A 173 19.10 11.52 6.51
C GLN A 173 20.13 10.69 7.27
N ASN A 174 19.67 9.69 8.01
CA ASN A 174 20.53 8.81 8.83
C ASN A 174 21.05 7.58 8.07
N HIS A 175 20.47 7.24 6.91
CA HIS A 175 20.79 6.05 6.13
C HIS A 175 21.16 6.41 4.68
N SER A 176 22.34 7.03 4.50
CA SER A 176 22.82 7.53 3.19
C SER A 176 23.04 6.46 2.11
N ARG A 177 22.98 5.16 2.43
CA ARG A 177 23.13 4.04 1.48
C ARG A 177 21.97 3.82 0.53
N TYR A 178 20.81 4.44 0.79
CA TYR A 178 19.57 4.24 0.02
C TYR A 178 19.20 5.45 -0.85
N ARG A 179 20.17 6.33 -1.14
CA ARG A 179 19.99 7.47 -2.06
C ARG A 179 20.23 7.08 -3.51
#